data_18b8b786347ba92bcdb938b7aada52e4
#
_entry.id   18b8b786347ba92bcdb938b7aada52e4
#
_cell.length_a   1.000
_cell.length_b   1.000
_cell.length_c   1.000
_cell.angle_alpha   90.00
_cell.angle_beta   90.00
_cell.angle_gamma   90.00
#
_symmetry.space_group_name_H-M   'P 1'
#
loop_
_entity.id
_entity.type
_entity.pdbx_description
1 polymer ?
#
loop_
_entity_poly.entity_id
_entity_poly.type
_entity_poly.pdbx_seq_one_letter_code
_entity_poly.pdbx_strand_id
1 'polypeptide(L)'
;MTELKVVVSEHAESVVGILTKRDVIRPNQTDFTNVGAVIICDCEIDILKSTPVKVFDIPVFVVRTGTGMEGLSPNQVSQAEDAVLRDAYAVLDDEPSEREFYIRRLETAVQNYEHRSLPPFFRSLRRYVELGNSPFDCPGHQGGQFFRKHPAGRAFYDYYGEHLFRSDLCNADVQLGDLLIHEGYALEAQEHAAQVFNADKTYFVLNGTSSSNKVVLNALSLIHI
;
A
#
# COMPACT_ATOMS: atom_id res chain seq x y z
N MET A 1 8.00 0.79 11.06
CA MET A 1 7.49 1.51 9.88
C MET A 1 7.02 2.86 10.32
N THR A 2 7.24 3.89 9.52
CA THR A 2 6.64 5.20 9.79
C THR A 2 5.14 5.04 9.55
N GLU A 3 4.33 5.35 10.55
CA GLU A 3 2.88 5.30 10.45
C GLU A 3 2.40 6.25 9.35
N LEU A 4 1.49 5.79 8.47
CA LEU A 4 0.95 6.62 7.42
C LEU A 4 0.17 7.79 8.03
N LYS A 5 0.40 8.98 7.50
CA LYS A 5 -0.21 10.22 7.95
C LYS A 5 -1.55 10.47 7.28
N VAL A 6 -2.35 11.35 7.86
CA VAL A 6 -3.61 11.80 7.28
C VAL A 6 -3.46 13.26 6.86
N VAL A 7 -3.75 13.56 5.60
CA VAL A 7 -3.82 14.93 5.11
C VAL A 7 -5.19 15.49 5.40
N VAL A 8 -5.23 16.69 5.94
CA VAL A 8 -6.48 17.39 6.24
C VAL A 8 -6.45 18.77 5.63
N SER A 9 -7.48 19.12 4.91
CA SER A 9 -7.64 20.46 4.36
C SER A 9 -7.97 21.49 5.44
N GLU A 10 -7.67 22.77 5.17
CA GLU A 10 -7.86 23.87 6.15
C GLU A 10 -9.32 23.96 6.62
N HIS A 11 -10.27 23.79 5.73
CA HIS A 11 -11.71 23.89 6.06
C HIS A 11 -12.24 22.64 6.76
N ALA A 12 -11.61 21.49 6.57
CA ALA A 12 -11.96 20.26 7.28
C ALA A 12 -11.32 20.16 8.68
N GLU A 13 -10.32 21.00 8.99
CA GLU A 13 -9.54 20.93 10.24
C GLU A 13 -10.41 21.11 11.50
N SER A 14 -11.46 21.94 11.45
CA SER A 14 -12.38 22.14 12.56
C SER A 14 -13.18 20.89 12.93
N VAL A 15 -13.39 20.00 11.95
CA VAL A 15 -14.12 18.74 12.12
C VAL A 15 -13.18 17.61 12.51
N VAL A 16 -11.94 17.64 12.03
CA VAL A 16 -10.98 16.54 12.07
C VAL A 16 -10.18 16.46 13.35
N GLY A 17 -10.00 17.53 14.11
CA GLY A 17 -9.26 17.50 15.38
C GLY A 17 -9.70 16.38 16.34
N ILE A 18 -10.77 15.68 16.00
CA ILE A 18 -11.39 14.59 16.77
C ILE A 18 -11.43 13.26 15.99
N LEU A 19 -11.19 13.26 14.67
CA LEU A 19 -11.41 12.09 13.80
C LEU A 19 -10.21 11.16 13.69
N THR A 20 -9.01 11.57 14.05
CA THR A 20 -7.84 10.71 13.95
C THR A 20 -6.84 10.92 15.09
N LYS A 21 -6.17 9.85 15.49
CA LYS A 21 -5.01 9.88 16.40
C LYS A 21 -3.69 9.93 15.64
N ARG A 22 -3.73 9.83 14.31
CA ARG A 22 -2.55 9.84 13.44
C ARG A 22 -2.03 11.26 13.27
N ASP A 23 -0.77 11.37 12.88
CA ASP A 23 -0.19 12.66 12.50
C ASP A 23 -0.97 13.30 11.35
N VAL A 24 -1.40 14.52 11.55
CA VAL A 24 -2.13 15.32 10.57
C VAL A 24 -1.16 16.27 9.88
N ILE A 25 -1.23 16.34 8.56
CA ILE A 25 -0.43 17.26 7.74
C ILE A 25 -1.33 18.06 6.80
N ARG A 26 -0.86 19.27 6.45
CA ARG A 26 -1.58 20.16 5.53
C ARG A 26 -1.25 19.84 4.07
N PRO A 27 -2.18 20.02 3.12
CA PRO A 27 -1.98 19.68 1.71
C PRO A 27 -0.76 20.37 1.07
N ASN A 28 -0.46 21.60 1.46
CA ASN A 28 0.62 22.41 0.88
C ASN A 28 2.04 22.03 1.34
N GLN A 29 2.19 21.14 2.31
CA GLN A 29 3.48 20.72 2.91
C GLN A 29 3.77 19.24 2.66
N THR A 30 3.10 18.61 1.72
CA THR A 30 2.93 17.15 1.74
C THR A 30 3.76 16.47 0.68
N ASP A 31 4.64 15.59 1.15
CA ASP A 31 5.09 14.43 0.41
C ASP A 31 4.01 13.32 0.54
N PHE A 32 3.23 13.12 -0.52
CA PHE A 32 2.13 12.16 -0.55
C PHE A 32 2.58 10.70 -0.45
N THR A 33 3.88 10.41 -0.49
CA THR A 33 4.41 9.03 -0.34
C THR A 33 4.16 8.43 1.04
N ASN A 34 3.90 9.28 2.06
CA ASN A 34 3.61 8.85 3.43
C ASN A 34 2.15 9.08 3.85
N VAL A 35 1.25 9.30 2.89
CA VAL A 35 -0.15 9.61 3.16
C VAL A 35 -1.00 8.35 3.01
N GLY A 36 -1.81 8.05 4.02
CA GLY A 36 -2.73 6.92 4.04
C GLY A 36 -4.19 7.29 3.80
N ALA A 37 -4.56 8.54 4.00
CA ALA A 37 -5.88 9.08 3.67
C ALA A 37 -5.83 10.61 3.52
N VAL A 38 -6.80 11.14 2.80
CA VAL A 38 -7.02 12.59 2.65
C VAL A 38 -8.43 12.92 3.12
N ILE A 39 -8.57 13.96 3.94
CA ILE A 39 -9.86 14.48 4.39
C ILE A 39 -10.00 15.90 3.88
N ILE A 40 -11.04 16.17 3.13
CA ILE A 40 -11.34 17.46 2.54
C ILE A 40 -12.76 17.91 2.88
N CYS A 41 -13.00 19.22 2.76
CA CYS A 41 -14.35 19.77 2.79
C CYS A 41 -15.01 19.64 1.41
N ASP A 42 -16.33 19.65 1.38
CA ASP A 42 -17.14 19.72 0.15
C ASP A 42 -16.87 20.97 -0.71
N CYS A 43 -16.24 21.99 -0.15
CA CYS A 43 -15.76 23.19 -0.88
C CYS A 43 -14.42 22.99 -1.61
N GLU A 44 -13.70 21.90 -1.35
CA GLU A 44 -12.33 21.65 -1.85
C GLU A 44 -12.22 20.41 -2.76
N ILE A 45 -13.30 20.10 -3.46
CA ILE A 45 -13.46 18.90 -4.31
C ILE A 45 -12.37 18.76 -5.39
N ASP A 46 -11.74 19.85 -5.80
CA ASP A 46 -10.66 19.82 -6.79
C ASP A 46 -9.44 19.00 -6.34
N ILE A 47 -9.26 18.79 -5.04
CA ILE A 47 -8.22 17.93 -4.49
C ILE A 47 -8.41 16.47 -4.92
N LEU A 48 -9.66 16.00 -5.08
CA LEU A 48 -9.97 14.67 -5.62
C LEU A 48 -9.34 14.42 -7.01
N LYS A 49 -9.18 15.49 -7.78
CA LYS A 49 -8.61 15.43 -9.13
C LYS A 49 -7.10 15.60 -9.14
N SER A 50 -6.48 15.84 -7.99
CA SER A 50 -5.03 16.06 -7.91
C SER A 50 -4.25 14.80 -8.33
N THR A 51 -3.16 15.00 -9.06
CA THR A 51 -2.34 13.91 -9.59
C THR A 51 -1.85 12.94 -8.50
N PRO A 52 -1.31 13.40 -7.34
CA PRO A 52 -0.84 12.47 -6.31
C PRO A 52 -1.94 11.58 -5.76
N VAL A 53 -3.13 12.11 -5.51
CA VAL A 53 -4.26 11.36 -4.95
C VAL A 53 -4.70 10.26 -5.91
N LYS A 54 -4.81 10.57 -7.21
CA LYS A 54 -5.21 9.61 -8.24
C LYS A 54 -4.13 8.57 -8.54
N VAL A 55 -2.88 9.00 -8.66
CA VAL A 55 -1.76 8.09 -8.99
C VAL A 55 -1.51 7.09 -7.87
N PHE A 56 -1.63 7.53 -6.63
CA PHE A 56 -1.41 6.65 -5.47
C PHE A 56 -2.68 5.94 -4.98
N ASP A 57 -3.84 6.20 -5.60
CA ASP A 57 -5.15 5.63 -5.20
C ASP A 57 -5.45 5.84 -3.71
N ILE A 58 -5.13 7.04 -3.21
CA ILE A 58 -5.29 7.38 -1.79
C ILE A 58 -6.78 7.55 -1.47
N PRO A 59 -7.31 6.92 -0.41
CA PRO A 59 -8.70 7.09 -0.02
C PRO A 59 -8.98 8.53 0.42
N VAL A 60 -9.99 9.17 -0.20
CA VAL A 60 -10.41 10.53 0.12
C VAL A 60 -11.75 10.52 0.82
N PHE A 61 -11.80 11.17 1.96
CA PHE A 61 -13.01 11.41 2.73
C PHE A 61 -13.47 12.86 2.51
N VAL A 62 -14.73 13.04 2.20
CA VAL A 62 -15.32 14.37 2.00
C VAL A 62 -16.25 14.68 3.16
N VAL A 63 -15.99 15.77 3.88
CA VAL A 63 -16.83 16.26 4.96
C VAL A 63 -17.84 17.26 4.41
N ARG A 64 -19.13 17.02 4.63
CA ARG A 64 -20.19 17.97 4.28
C ARG A 64 -20.29 19.04 5.36
N THR A 65 -19.95 20.25 4.99
CA THR A 65 -20.10 21.43 5.87
C THR A 65 -21.31 22.28 5.49
N GLY A 66 -21.93 22.00 4.35
CA GLY A 66 -23.02 22.79 3.80
C GLY A 66 -22.59 24.16 3.20
N THR A 67 -21.34 24.54 3.39
CA THR A 67 -20.81 25.84 2.90
C THR A 67 -20.25 25.76 1.48
N GLY A 68 -19.86 24.60 1.03
CA GLY A 68 -19.21 24.40 -0.27
C GLY A 68 -20.10 24.56 -1.49
N MET A 69 -21.42 24.63 -1.27
CA MET A 69 -22.41 24.72 -2.35
C MET A 69 -23.12 26.08 -2.42
N GLU A 70 -22.76 27.00 -1.53
CA GLU A 70 -23.33 28.36 -1.54
C GLU A 70 -22.90 29.12 -2.79
N GLY A 71 -23.89 29.59 -3.58
CA GLY A 71 -23.67 30.36 -4.79
C GLY A 71 -23.54 29.54 -6.09
N LEU A 72 -23.59 28.21 -6.04
CA LEU A 72 -23.64 27.36 -7.23
C LEU A 72 -25.05 27.27 -7.80
N SER A 73 -25.13 27.16 -9.15
CA SER A 73 -26.40 26.85 -9.80
C SER A 73 -26.80 25.38 -9.54
N PRO A 74 -28.12 25.03 -9.62
CA PRO A 74 -28.56 23.65 -9.40
C PRO A 74 -27.83 22.58 -10.22
N ASN A 75 -27.47 22.90 -11.45
CA ASN A 75 -26.69 21.97 -12.32
C ASN A 75 -25.26 21.81 -11.84
N GLN A 76 -24.63 22.85 -11.31
CA GLN A 76 -23.26 22.79 -10.76
C GLN A 76 -23.24 22.01 -9.44
N VAL A 77 -24.24 22.18 -8.61
CA VAL A 77 -24.43 21.39 -7.37
C VAL A 77 -24.55 19.92 -7.71
N SER A 78 -25.42 19.56 -8.66
CA SER A 78 -25.62 18.16 -9.08
C SER A 78 -24.33 17.55 -9.64
N GLN A 79 -23.57 18.27 -10.47
CA GLN A 79 -22.30 17.80 -11.02
C GLN A 79 -21.22 17.63 -9.95
N ALA A 80 -21.19 18.52 -8.94
CA ALA A 80 -20.26 18.42 -7.82
C ALA A 80 -20.59 17.22 -6.93
N GLU A 81 -21.88 17.01 -6.61
CA GLU A 81 -22.35 15.85 -5.86
C GLU A 81 -22.05 14.54 -6.58
N ASP A 82 -22.28 14.44 -7.88
CA ASP A 82 -21.97 13.26 -8.70
C ASP A 82 -20.46 12.96 -8.72
N ALA A 83 -19.63 13.99 -8.75
CA ALA A 83 -18.18 13.83 -8.70
C ALA A 83 -17.72 13.32 -7.32
N VAL A 84 -18.27 13.88 -6.25
CA VAL A 84 -17.99 13.44 -4.86
C VAL A 84 -18.41 11.99 -4.65
N LEU A 85 -19.63 11.64 -5.07
CA LEU A 85 -20.15 10.27 -4.92
C LEU A 85 -19.35 9.23 -5.71
N ARG A 86 -18.74 9.63 -6.84
CA ARG A 86 -17.98 8.72 -7.71
C ARG A 86 -16.53 8.53 -7.26
N ASP A 87 -15.88 9.62 -6.83
CA ASP A 87 -14.42 9.65 -6.64
C ASP A 87 -14.03 9.65 -5.16
N ALA A 88 -14.96 9.93 -4.24
CA ALA A 88 -14.71 9.87 -2.81
C ALA A 88 -14.81 8.45 -2.25
N TYR A 89 -13.91 8.09 -1.34
CA TYR A 89 -14.00 6.84 -0.58
C TYR A 89 -15.22 6.81 0.34
N ALA A 90 -15.50 7.94 0.99
CA ALA A 90 -16.69 8.14 1.81
C ALA A 90 -17.02 9.62 1.96
N VAL A 91 -18.30 9.89 2.16
CA VAL A 91 -18.82 11.20 2.56
C VAL A 91 -19.17 11.13 4.03
N LEU A 92 -18.76 12.13 4.79
CA LEU A 92 -18.96 12.26 6.23
C LEU A 92 -19.86 13.47 6.50
N ASP A 93 -20.84 13.30 7.35
CA ASP A 93 -21.65 14.41 7.84
C ASP A 93 -21.09 14.86 9.20
N ASP A 94 -21.12 16.17 9.52
CA ASP A 94 -20.63 16.68 10.81
C ASP A 94 -21.65 16.44 11.94
N GLU A 95 -21.94 15.16 12.15
CA GLU A 95 -22.84 14.68 13.20
C GLU A 95 -22.02 14.13 14.40
N PRO A 96 -22.09 14.79 15.58
CA PRO A 96 -21.32 14.35 16.75
C PRO A 96 -21.58 12.90 17.17
N SER A 97 -22.81 12.40 16.94
CA SER A 97 -23.22 11.03 17.26
C SER A 97 -22.53 9.96 16.42
N GLU A 98 -22.04 10.30 15.23
CA GLU A 98 -21.42 9.35 14.28
C GLU A 98 -19.89 9.40 14.27
N ARG A 99 -19.28 10.30 15.04
CA ARG A 99 -17.83 10.50 15.05
C ARG A 99 -17.03 9.22 15.31
N GLU A 100 -17.47 8.40 16.27
CA GLU A 100 -16.76 7.15 16.57
C GLU A 100 -16.82 6.15 15.41
N PHE A 101 -17.93 6.11 14.68
CA PHE A 101 -18.07 5.32 13.47
C PHE A 101 -17.13 5.82 12.37
N TYR A 102 -17.03 7.13 12.16
CA TYR A 102 -16.16 7.74 11.17
C TYR A 102 -14.67 7.51 11.49
N ILE A 103 -14.27 7.60 12.77
CA ILE A 103 -12.90 7.27 13.21
C ILE A 103 -12.55 5.83 12.82
N ARG A 104 -13.41 4.87 13.14
CA ARG A 104 -13.18 3.46 12.80
C ARG A 104 -13.11 3.25 11.28
N ARG A 105 -13.97 3.92 10.53
CA ARG A 105 -13.99 3.84 9.07
C ARG A 105 -12.72 4.40 8.45
N LEU A 106 -12.23 5.53 8.94
CA LEU A 106 -10.98 6.14 8.53
C LEU A 106 -9.79 5.21 8.81
N GLU A 107 -9.67 4.72 10.04
CA GLU A 107 -8.59 3.80 10.42
C GLU A 107 -8.61 2.52 9.58
N THR A 108 -9.78 1.97 9.33
CA THR A 108 -9.94 0.79 8.46
C THR A 108 -9.52 1.10 7.02
N ALA A 109 -9.85 2.28 6.50
CA ALA A 109 -9.46 2.68 5.15
C ALA A 109 -7.94 2.84 5.02
N VAL A 110 -7.29 3.48 6.01
CA VAL A 110 -5.83 3.64 6.04
C VAL A 110 -5.13 2.29 6.13
N GLN A 111 -5.60 1.39 6.99
CA GLN A 111 -5.06 0.04 7.11
C GLN A 111 -5.22 -0.76 5.81
N ASN A 112 -6.38 -0.69 5.18
CA ASN A 112 -6.63 -1.34 3.89
C ASN A 112 -5.76 -0.75 2.78
N TYR A 113 -5.57 0.57 2.77
CA TYR A 113 -4.68 1.24 1.84
C TYR A 113 -3.22 0.80 2.04
N GLU A 114 -2.73 0.82 3.27
CA GLU A 114 -1.39 0.32 3.61
C GLU A 114 -1.21 -1.15 3.18
N HIS A 115 -2.23 -1.96 3.42
CA HIS A 115 -2.21 -3.36 3.02
C HIS A 115 -2.17 -3.55 1.49
N ARG A 116 -2.90 -2.75 0.72
CA ARG A 116 -2.93 -2.83 -0.75
C ARG A 116 -1.68 -2.21 -1.41
N SER A 117 -1.08 -1.21 -0.80
CA SER A 117 0.09 -0.51 -1.35
C SER A 117 1.35 -1.35 -1.39
N LEU A 118 1.44 -2.41 -0.58
CA LEU A 118 2.58 -3.32 -0.56
C LEU A 118 2.32 -4.54 -1.46
N PRO A 119 3.27 -4.90 -2.35
CA PRO A 119 3.17 -6.14 -3.11
C PRO A 119 2.99 -7.34 -2.17
N PRO A 120 2.15 -8.33 -2.52
CA PRO A 120 1.73 -9.40 -1.62
C PRO A 120 2.91 -10.18 -1.01
N PHE A 121 3.89 -10.54 -1.83
CA PHE A 121 5.07 -11.27 -1.36
C PHE A 121 5.92 -10.43 -0.39
N PHE A 122 6.17 -9.15 -0.71
CA PHE A 122 6.95 -8.27 0.17
C PHE A 122 6.23 -8.03 1.50
N ARG A 123 4.91 -7.85 1.48
CA ARG A 123 4.09 -7.72 2.70
C ARG A 123 4.22 -8.95 3.59
N SER A 124 4.17 -10.14 3.01
CA SER A 124 4.27 -11.41 3.74
C SER A 124 5.67 -11.66 4.26
N LEU A 125 6.70 -11.35 3.46
CA LEU A 125 8.10 -11.41 3.88
C LEU A 125 8.36 -10.49 5.07
N ARG A 126 7.86 -9.25 5.02
CA ARG A 126 7.98 -8.30 6.12
C ARG A 126 7.33 -8.83 7.39
N ARG A 127 6.09 -9.36 7.29
CA ARG A 127 5.40 -9.99 8.42
C ARG A 127 6.18 -11.16 9.00
N TYR A 128 6.74 -12.01 8.13
CA TYR A 128 7.59 -13.13 8.54
C TYR A 128 8.80 -12.66 9.36
N VAL A 129 9.48 -11.63 8.90
CA VAL A 129 10.64 -11.03 9.58
C VAL A 129 10.25 -10.45 10.95
N GLU A 130 9.10 -9.76 11.02
CA GLU A 130 8.56 -9.15 12.26
C GLU A 130 8.16 -10.20 13.30
N LEU A 131 7.70 -11.38 12.90
CA LEU A 131 7.38 -12.49 13.80
C LEU A 131 8.60 -13.03 14.57
N GLY A 132 9.81 -12.73 14.12
CA GLY A 132 11.02 -13.08 14.84
C GLY A 132 11.35 -14.57 14.83
N ASN A 133 10.84 -15.33 13.87
CA ASN A 133 11.13 -16.74 13.71
C ASN A 133 12.63 -17.00 13.61
N SER A 134 13.09 -18.10 14.18
CA SER A 134 14.49 -18.55 14.06
C SER A 134 14.61 -19.56 12.93
N PRO A 135 15.19 -19.18 11.78
CA PRO A 135 15.37 -20.11 10.67
C PRO A 135 16.45 -21.16 11.02
N PHE A 136 16.14 -22.42 10.76
CA PHE A 136 17.08 -23.56 10.91
C PHE A 136 17.41 -24.19 9.55
N ASP A 137 17.12 -23.50 8.49
CA ASP A 137 17.36 -23.87 7.09
C ASP A 137 18.49 -23.06 6.44
N CYS A 138 18.58 -23.07 5.12
CA CYS A 138 19.44 -22.11 4.41
C CYS A 138 18.77 -20.72 4.33
N PRO A 139 19.57 -19.64 4.31
CA PRO A 139 21.03 -19.63 4.32
C PRO A 139 21.62 -19.83 5.73
N GLY A 140 22.86 -20.38 5.76
CA GLY A 140 23.55 -20.77 7.01
C GLY A 140 23.88 -19.66 8.00
N HIS A 141 23.69 -18.38 7.63
CA HIS A 141 23.86 -17.27 8.57
C HIS A 141 22.71 -17.14 9.59
N GLN A 142 21.61 -17.89 9.40
CA GLN A 142 20.47 -17.97 10.32
C GLN A 142 19.96 -16.59 10.79
N GLY A 143 19.41 -15.79 9.86
CA GLY A 143 18.97 -14.43 10.16
C GLY A 143 20.08 -13.48 10.56
N GLY A 144 21.32 -13.77 10.14
CA GLY A 144 22.50 -12.93 10.41
C GLY A 144 23.18 -13.20 11.76
N GLN A 145 22.69 -14.15 12.56
CA GLN A 145 23.24 -14.40 13.91
C GLN A 145 24.73 -14.82 13.86
N PHE A 146 25.15 -15.56 12.84
CA PHE A 146 26.54 -15.99 12.72
C PHE A 146 27.50 -14.84 12.39
N PHE A 147 27.06 -13.81 11.69
CA PHE A 147 27.87 -12.62 11.46
C PHE A 147 28.25 -11.90 12.76
N ARG A 148 27.37 -11.91 13.75
CA ARG A 148 27.58 -11.21 15.04
C ARG A 148 28.66 -11.83 15.92
N LYS A 149 29.17 -13.01 15.59
CA LYS A 149 30.17 -13.75 16.38
C LYS A 149 31.62 -13.31 16.14
N HIS A 150 31.88 -12.47 15.12
CA HIS A 150 33.21 -11.98 14.76
C HIS A 150 33.15 -10.46 14.48
N PRO A 151 34.17 -9.64 14.88
CA PRO A 151 34.14 -8.19 14.68
C PRO A 151 33.87 -7.74 13.25
N ALA A 152 34.52 -8.37 12.26
CA ALA A 152 34.28 -8.04 10.84
C ALA A 152 32.86 -8.39 10.41
N GLY A 153 32.33 -9.53 10.84
CA GLY A 153 30.94 -9.90 10.59
C GLY A 153 29.96 -8.98 11.30
N ARG A 154 30.30 -8.53 12.50
CA ARG A 154 29.49 -7.55 13.24
C ARG A 154 29.38 -6.21 12.49
N ALA A 155 30.49 -5.70 11.95
CA ALA A 155 30.49 -4.47 11.15
C ALA A 155 29.60 -4.63 9.91
N PHE A 156 29.67 -5.79 9.24
CA PHE A 156 28.81 -6.11 8.10
C PHE A 156 27.31 -6.16 8.49
N TYR A 157 26.99 -6.84 9.61
CA TYR A 157 25.63 -6.93 10.12
C TYR A 157 25.06 -5.55 10.50
N ASP A 158 25.85 -4.73 11.19
CA ASP A 158 25.41 -3.40 11.62
C ASP A 158 25.20 -2.45 10.44
N TYR A 159 25.98 -2.62 9.35
CA TYR A 159 25.83 -1.83 8.13
C TYR A 159 24.53 -2.15 7.36
N TYR A 160 24.21 -3.43 7.18
CA TYR A 160 23.04 -3.85 6.40
C TYR A 160 21.75 -3.91 7.23
N GLY A 161 21.86 -4.09 8.51
CA GLY A 161 20.73 -4.19 9.44
C GLY A 161 20.09 -5.57 9.51
N GLU A 162 19.40 -5.83 10.59
CA GLU A 162 18.79 -7.12 10.90
C GLU A 162 17.78 -7.57 9.84
N HIS A 163 16.98 -6.66 9.33
CA HIS A 163 15.90 -6.98 8.39
C HIS A 163 16.41 -7.60 7.10
N LEU A 164 17.58 -7.17 6.59
CA LEU A 164 18.16 -7.75 5.39
C LEU A 164 18.43 -9.25 5.58
N PHE A 165 19.14 -9.59 6.66
CA PHE A 165 19.53 -10.98 6.93
C PHE A 165 18.34 -11.87 7.29
N ARG A 166 17.32 -11.32 7.93
CA ARG A 166 16.07 -12.04 8.23
C ARG A 166 15.18 -12.22 7.02
N SER A 167 15.36 -11.41 5.99
CA SER A 167 14.64 -11.52 4.72
C SER A 167 15.33 -12.47 3.73
N ASP A 168 16.56 -12.86 3.99
CA ASP A 168 17.28 -13.85 3.18
C ASP A 168 16.93 -15.26 3.65
N LEU A 169 15.95 -15.86 2.97
CA LEU A 169 15.29 -17.12 3.35
C LEU A 169 15.36 -18.14 2.21
N CYS A 170 15.11 -19.39 2.56
CA CYS A 170 14.88 -20.44 1.58
C CYS A 170 13.64 -20.13 0.74
N ASN A 171 13.73 -20.37 -0.57
CA ASN A 171 12.62 -20.13 -1.51
C ASN A 171 11.43 -21.11 -1.35
N ALA A 172 11.57 -22.12 -0.52
CA ALA A 172 10.54 -23.10 -0.22
C ALA A 172 10.07 -23.00 1.25
N ASP A 173 10.16 -21.82 1.88
CA ASP A 173 9.59 -21.62 3.21
C ASP A 173 8.06 -21.71 3.12
N VAL A 174 7.50 -22.66 3.89
CA VAL A 174 6.06 -22.98 3.86
C VAL A 174 5.17 -21.79 4.22
N GLN A 175 5.68 -20.80 4.94
CA GLN A 175 4.92 -19.61 5.30
C GLN A 175 4.86 -18.56 4.18
N LEU A 176 5.81 -18.62 3.24
CA LEU A 176 5.88 -17.69 2.11
C LEU A 176 5.35 -18.29 0.81
N GLY A 177 5.14 -19.60 0.78
CA GLY A 177 4.72 -20.35 -0.41
C GLY A 177 5.90 -20.71 -1.31
N ASP A 178 5.63 -21.42 -2.38
CA ASP A 178 6.62 -21.93 -3.31
C ASP A 178 6.35 -21.45 -4.74
N LEU A 179 7.37 -20.81 -5.35
CA LEU A 179 7.30 -20.32 -6.73
C LEU A 179 7.33 -21.46 -7.76
N LEU A 180 7.86 -22.64 -7.43
CA LEU A 180 7.94 -23.77 -8.37
C LEU A 180 6.58 -24.43 -8.57
N ILE A 181 5.78 -24.52 -7.49
CA ILE A 181 4.46 -25.13 -7.53
C ILE A 181 3.32 -24.11 -7.53
N HIS A 182 3.67 -22.81 -7.55
CA HIS A 182 2.72 -21.70 -7.60
C HIS A 182 1.71 -21.73 -6.43
N GLU A 183 2.19 -21.72 -5.20
CA GLU A 183 1.36 -21.75 -4.00
C GLU A 183 1.60 -20.53 -3.08
N GLY A 184 0.65 -20.29 -2.18
CA GLY A 184 0.72 -19.31 -1.13
C GLY A 184 0.95 -17.89 -1.62
N TYR A 185 1.70 -17.10 -0.89
CA TYR A 185 1.98 -15.69 -1.24
C TYR A 185 2.81 -15.53 -2.53
N ALA A 186 3.52 -16.56 -2.96
CA ALA A 186 4.20 -16.57 -4.25
C ALA A 186 3.19 -16.56 -5.40
N LEU A 187 2.10 -17.32 -5.31
CA LEU A 187 0.99 -17.27 -6.26
C LEU A 187 0.27 -15.93 -6.22
N GLU A 188 -0.08 -15.43 -5.03
CA GLU A 188 -0.73 -14.12 -4.89
C GLU A 188 0.10 -12.99 -5.53
N ALA A 189 1.44 -13.05 -5.41
CA ALA A 189 2.32 -12.08 -6.04
C ALA A 189 2.30 -12.16 -7.58
N GLN A 190 2.21 -13.36 -8.15
CA GLN A 190 2.07 -13.55 -9.60
C GLN A 190 0.72 -13.04 -10.12
N GLU A 191 -0.37 -13.30 -9.40
CA GLU A 191 -1.70 -12.79 -9.71
C GLU A 191 -1.76 -11.27 -9.62
N HIS A 192 -1.17 -10.69 -8.57
CA HIS A 192 -1.05 -9.24 -8.43
C HIS A 192 -0.25 -8.62 -9.58
N ALA A 193 0.88 -9.21 -9.95
CA ALA A 193 1.67 -8.75 -11.09
C ALA A 193 0.87 -8.84 -12.40
N ALA A 194 0.09 -9.89 -12.61
CA ALA A 194 -0.79 -10.00 -13.78
C ALA A 194 -1.81 -8.86 -13.83
N GLN A 195 -2.41 -8.50 -12.70
CA GLN A 195 -3.32 -7.34 -12.61
C GLN A 195 -2.63 -6.02 -12.92
N VAL A 196 -1.44 -5.78 -12.34
CA VAL A 196 -0.66 -4.54 -12.57
C VAL A 196 -0.28 -4.37 -14.05
N PHE A 197 0.09 -5.45 -14.72
CA PHE A 197 0.48 -5.43 -16.14
C PHE A 197 -0.69 -5.65 -17.09
N ASN A 198 -1.91 -5.76 -16.59
CA ASN A 198 -3.12 -6.09 -17.38
C ASN A 198 -2.91 -7.32 -18.28
N ALA A 199 -2.34 -8.37 -17.70
CA ALA A 199 -2.07 -9.64 -18.37
C ALA A 199 -2.96 -10.75 -17.78
N ASP A 200 -3.26 -11.77 -18.58
CA ASP A 200 -4.03 -12.93 -18.12
C ASP A 200 -3.29 -13.73 -17.05
N LYS A 201 -1.96 -13.83 -17.20
CA LYS A 201 -1.06 -14.51 -16.23
C LYS A 201 0.34 -13.91 -16.25
N THR A 202 1.00 -13.96 -15.12
CA THR A 202 2.41 -13.60 -14.97
C THR A 202 3.17 -14.74 -14.27
N TYR A 203 4.37 -15.01 -14.74
CA TYR A 203 5.26 -16.00 -14.15
C TYR A 203 6.59 -15.35 -13.77
N PHE A 204 7.04 -15.56 -12.55
CA PHE A 204 8.36 -15.15 -12.11
C PHE A 204 9.41 -16.18 -12.53
N VAL A 205 10.31 -15.80 -13.44
CA VAL A 205 11.37 -16.68 -13.93
C VAL A 205 12.64 -16.42 -13.14
N LEU A 206 12.99 -17.31 -12.22
CA LEU A 206 14.07 -17.12 -11.27
C LEU A 206 15.47 -17.25 -11.89
N ASN A 207 15.57 -17.92 -13.04
CA ASN A 207 16.84 -18.18 -13.73
C ASN A 207 17.29 -17.04 -14.68
N GLY A 208 16.71 -15.85 -14.50
CA GLY A 208 17.07 -14.63 -15.21
C GLY A 208 16.47 -14.51 -16.62
N THR A 209 16.72 -13.36 -17.24
CA THR A 209 16.16 -12.96 -18.54
C THR A 209 16.46 -13.93 -19.67
N SER A 210 17.64 -14.55 -19.68
CA SER A 210 17.99 -15.55 -20.70
C SER A 210 17.06 -16.77 -20.67
N SER A 211 16.65 -17.19 -19.50
CA SER A 211 15.67 -18.28 -19.34
C SER A 211 14.29 -17.85 -19.74
N SER A 212 13.86 -16.64 -19.40
CA SER A 212 12.60 -16.08 -19.86
C SER A 212 12.52 -16.02 -21.37
N ASN A 213 13.56 -15.52 -22.04
CA ASN A 213 13.64 -15.47 -23.49
C ASN A 213 13.56 -16.87 -24.13
N LYS A 214 14.26 -17.87 -23.56
CA LYS A 214 14.17 -19.26 -24.06
C LYS A 214 12.75 -19.82 -23.95
N VAL A 215 12.05 -19.57 -22.84
CA VAL A 215 10.66 -20.01 -22.66
C VAL A 215 9.76 -19.39 -23.71
N VAL A 216 9.85 -18.08 -23.90
CA VAL A 216 9.05 -17.34 -24.88
C VAL A 216 9.34 -17.81 -26.31
N LEU A 217 10.62 -17.93 -26.69
CA LEU A 217 11.01 -18.39 -28.02
C LEU A 217 10.56 -19.83 -28.32
N ASN A 218 10.67 -20.72 -27.32
CA ASN A 218 10.18 -22.09 -27.46
C ASN A 218 8.64 -22.11 -27.65
N ALA A 219 7.91 -21.37 -26.84
CA ALA A 219 6.46 -21.30 -26.96
C ALA A 219 6.02 -20.78 -28.34
N LEU A 220 6.66 -19.71 -28.82
CA LEU A 220 6.35 -19.14 -30.14
C LEU A 220 6.76 -20.05 -31.29
N SER A 221 7.90 -20.77 -31.20
CA SER A 221 8.36 -21.68 -32.25
C SER A 221 7.46 -22.90 -32.41
N LEU A 222 6.85 -23.36 -31.32
CA LEU A 222 5.89 -24.50 -31.37
C LEU A 222 4.55 -24.14 -32.01
N ILE A 223 4.18 -22.87 -32.05
CA ILE A 223 2.94 -22.39 -32.67
C ILE A 223 3.08 -22.35 -34.21
N HIS A 224 4.29 -22.35 -34.74
CA HIS A 224 4.59 -22.26 -36.17
C HIS A 224 5.01 -23.61 -36.84
N ILE A 225 4.97 -24.67 -36.09
CA ILE A 225 5.11 -26.05 -36.60
C ILE A 225 3.73 -26.70 -36.65
#